data_0d66154af2e8fbc36b6514778ab09912
#
_entry.id   0d66154af2e8fbc36b6514778ab09912
#
_cell.length_a   1.000
_cell.length_b   1.000
_cell.length_c   1.000
_cell.angle_alpha   90.00
_cell.angle_beta   90.00
_cell.angle_gamma   90.00
#
_symmetry.space_group_name_H-M   'P 1'
#
loop_
_entity.id
_entity.type
_entity.pdbx_description
1 polymer ?
#
loop_
_entity_poly.entity_id
_entity_poly.type
_entity_poly.pdbx_seq_one_letter_code
_entity_poly.pdbx_strand_id
1 'polypeptide(L)' 'MKIAEVGSIVEFKEGLQGLVEKVNENSVIVDLTIMDNFHELEIEEKTVINHKRYRILHSKDA' A
#
# COMPACT_ATOMS: atom_id res chain seq x y z
N MET A 1 -16.45 5.12 -1.85
CA MET A 1 -15.16 4.42 -1.72
C MET A 1 -14.18 5.29 -0.96
N LYS A 2 -13.49 4.73 0.02
CA LYS A 2 -12.52 5.49 0.80
C LYS A 2 -11.15 5.38 0.15
N ILE A 3 -10.50 6.52 -0.03
CA ILE A 3 -9.16 6.59 -0.62
C ILE A 3 -8.13 6.72 0.51
N ALA A 4 -7.09 5.90 0.43
CA ALA A 4 -6.02 5.93 1.42
C ALA A 4 -5.23 7.24 1.35
N GLU A 5 -4.79 7.73 2.50
CA GLU A 5 -3.94 8.91 2.59
C GLU A 5 -2.48 8.52 2.72
N VAL A 6 -1.57 9.44 2.43
CA VAL A 6 -0.15 9.23 2.66
C VAL A 6 0.08 8.87 4.12
N GLY A 7 0.85 7.82 4.37
CA GLY A 7 1.10 7.33 5.72
C GLY A 7 0.19 6.20 6.15
N SER A 8 -0.83 5.86 5.34
CA SER A 8 -1.71 4.74 5.62
C SER A 8 -1.04 3.42 5.23
N ILE A 9 -1.45 2.33 5.88
CA ILE A 9 -1.04 0.98 5.50
C ILE A 9 -2.20 0.33 4.77
N VAL A 10 -1.93 -0.20 3.59
CA VAL A 10 -2.95 -0.87 2.78
C VAL A 10 -2.53 -2.29 2.49
N GLU A 11 -3.52 -3.15 2.27
CA GLU A 11 -3.31 -4.54 1.88
C GLU A 11 -3.85 -4.74 0.47
N PHE A 12 -3.10 -5.47 -0.34
CA PHE A 12 -3.51 -5.82 -1.69
C PHE A 12 -2.98 -7.21 -2.01
N LYS A 13 -3.53 -7.86 -3.03
CA LYS A 13 -3.12 -9.21 -3.43
C LYS A 13 -2.88 -10.11 -2.21
N GLU A 14 -3.84 -10.74 -1.70
CA GLU A 14 -3.69 -11.81 -0.69
C GLU A 14 -2.54 -11.64 0.32
N GLY A 15 -2.50 -10.52 1.01
CA GLY A 15 -1.59 -10.37 2.13
C GLY A 15 -0.38 -9.48 1.91
N LEU A 16 -0.23 -8.91 0.73
CA LEU A 16 0.84 -7.93 0.55
C LEU A 16 0.42 -6.61 1.18
N GLN A 17 1.32 -6.00 1.92
CA GLN A 17 1.06 -4.74 2.60
C GLN A 17 2.05 -3.68 2.18
N GLY A 18 1.59 -2.44 2.10
CA GLY A 18 2.46 -1.35 1.75
C GLY A 18 2.08 -0.06 2.47
N LEU A 19 3.07 0.81 2.62
CA LEU A 19 2.89 2.14 3.18
C LEU A 19 2.66 3.12 2.04
N VAL A 20 1.55 3.84 2.08
CA VAL A 20 1.21 4.81 1.03
C VAL A 20 2.18 5.99 1.09
N GLU A 21 2.90 6.21 0.00
CA GLU A 21 3.83 7.32 -0.13
C GLU A 21 3.27 8.48 -0.93
N LYS A 22 2.41 8.18 -1.88
CA LYS A 22 1.83 9.20 -2.76
C LYS A 22 0.44 8.77 -3.18
N VAL A 23 -0.47 9.72 -3.25
CA VAL A 23 -1.84 9.48 -3.71
C VAL A 23 -2.03 10.18 -5.03
N ASN A 24 -2.44 9.42 -6.04
CA ASN A 24 -2.77 9.93 -7.36
C ASN A 24 -4.29 9.87 -7.54
N GLU A 25 -4.77 10.42 -8.64
CA GLU A 25 -6.21 10.44 -8.90
C GLU A 25 -6.84 9.03 -8.89
N ASN A 26 -6.19 8.08 -9.54
CA ASN A 26 -6.75 6.73 -9.70
C ASN A 26 -5.99 5.65 -8.95
N SER A 27 -4.92 5.99 -8.29
CA SER A 27 -4.04 5.00 -7.68
C SER A 27 -3.24 5.58 -6.52
N VAL A 28 -2.53 4.69 -5.83
CA VAL A 28 -1.55 5.10 -4.81
C VAL A 28 -0.22 4.43 -5.13
N ILE A 29 0.86 5.07 -4.71
CA ILE A 29 2.19 4.47 -4.75
C ILE A 29 2.51 4.02 -3.34
N VAL A 30 2.84 2.76 -3.16
CA VAL A 30 3.10 2.20 -1.84
C VAL A 30 4.52 1.64 -1.77
N ASP A 31 5.09 1.71 -0.57
CA ASP A 31 6.40 1.17 -0.25
C ASP A 31 6.21 -0.19 0.41
N LEU A 32 6.72 -1.24 -0.21
CA LEU A 32 6.58 -2.60 0.27
C LEU A 32 7.68 -3.02 1.23
N THR A 33 8.69 -2.18 1.42
CA THR A 33 9.80 -2.52 2.31
C THR A 33 9.40 -2.56 3.77
N ILE A 34 8.20 -2.12 4.11
CA ILE A 34 7.69 -2.20 5.47
C ILE A 34 7.40 -3.64 5.92
N MET A 35 7.28 -4.56 4.96
CA MET A 35 7.00 -5.97 5.27
C MET A 35 8.24 -6.64 5.82
N ASP A 36 8.09 -7.37 6.94
CA ASP A 36 9.20 -8.06 7.58
C ASP A 36 9.88 -9.07 6.64
N ASN A 37 9.09 -9.67 5.77
CA ASN A 37 9.59 -10.67 4.82
C ASN A 37 9.82 -10.13 3.42
N PHE A 38 9.97 -8.81 3.28
CA PHE A 38 10.13 -8.17 1.98
C PHE A 38 11.23 -8.84 1.14
N HIS A 39 12.38 -9.11 1.74
CA HIS A 39 13.51 -9.70 1.02
C HIS A 39 13.24 -11.12 0.52
N GLU A 40 12.34 -11.82 1.18
CA GLU A 40 12.00 -13.19 0.81
C GLU A 40 11.01 -13.24 -0.35
N LEU A 41 10.27 -12.17 -0.56
CA LEU A 41 9.21 -12.15 -1.59
C LEU A 41 9.71 -11.83 -2.98
N GLU A 42 10.96 -11.35 -3.10
CA GLU A 42 11.55 -10.99 -4.40
C GLU A 42 10.67 -10.04 -5.21
N ILE A 43 10.07 -9.07 -4.54
CA ILE A 43 9.20 -8.08 -5.19
C ILE A 43 9.88 -6.72 -5.21
N GLU A 44 9.34 -5.80 -6.01
CA GLU A 44 9.87 -4.46 -6.09
C GLU A 44 9.63 -3.70 -4.79
N GLU A 45 10.48 -2.71 -4.51
CA GLU A 45 10.35 -1.90 -3.30
C GLU A 45 9.07 -1.07 -3.30
N LYS A 46 8.65 -0.62 -4.47
CA LYS A 46 7.47 0.23 -4.61
C LYS A 46 6.59 -0.25 -5.75
N THR A 47 5.30 -0.05 -5.61
CA THR A 47 4.35 -0.42 -6.66
C THR A 47 3.20 0.56 -6.69
N VAL A 48 2.51 0.61 -7.83
CA VAL A 48 1.33 1.45 -8.04
C VAL A 48 0.10 0.57 -7.96
N ILE A 49 -0.88 0.96 -7.16
CA ILE A 49 -2.09 0.16 -6.95
C ILE A 49 -3.31 1.04 -7.16
N ASN A 50 -4.22 0.59 -8.02
CA ASN A 50 -5.48 1.29 -8.26
C ASN A 50 -6.30 1.34 -6.97
N HIS A 51 -7.02 2.46 -6.76
CA HIS A 51 -7.84 2.64 -5.55
C HIS A 51 -8.85 1.53 -5.30
N LYS A 52 -9.23 0.80 -6.32
CA LYS A 52 -10.20 -0.30 -6.20
C LYS A 52 -9.54 -1.64 -5.88
N ARG A 53 -8.21 -1.68 -5.77
CA ARG A 53 -7.46 -2.93 -5.65
C ARG A 53 -6.81 -3.13 -4.28
N TYR A 54 -7.07 -2.25 -3.34
CA TYR A 54 -6.51 -2.38 -2.00
C TYR A 54 -7.59 -2.12 -0.96
N ARG A 55 -7.30 -2.50 0.27
CA ARG A 55 -8.12 -2.10 1.40
C ARG A 55 -7.21 -1.44 2.44
N ILE A 56 -7.75 -0.51 3.17
CA ILE A 56 -7.00 0.22 4.20
C ILE A 56 -6.97 -0.60 5.48
N LEU A 57 -5.79 -0.97 5.94
CA LEU A 57 -5.62 -1.70 7.20
C LEU A 57 -5.46 -0.74 8.36
N HIS A 58 -4.70 0.33 8.14
CA HIS A 58 -4.42 1.29 9.19
C HIS A 58 -4.35 2.67 8.57
N SER A 59 -5.24 3.55 9.00
CA SER A 59 -5.28 4.93 8.54
C SER A 59 -4.31 5.77 9.37
N LYS A 60 -3.66 6.74 8.72
CA LYS A 60 -2.73 7.64 9.40
C LYS A 60 -3.36 8.33 10.60
N ASP A 61 -4.63 8.66 10.52
CA ASP A 61 -5.34 9.40 11.57
C ASP A 61 -6.10 8.52 12.56
N ALA A 62 -5.93 7.22 12.43
CA ALA A 62 -6.63 6.29 13.32
C ALA A 62 -5.87 6.06 14.62
#